data_482a9d7e5bc47bad51d9db95c42525db
#
_entry.id   482a9d7e5bc47bad51d9db95c42525db
#
_cell.length_a   1.000
_cell.length_b   1.000
_cell.length_c   1.000
_cell.angle_alpha   90.00
_cell.angle_beta   90.00
_cell.angle_gamma   90.00
#
_symmetry.space_group_name_H-M   'P 1'
#
loop_
_entity.id
_entity.type
_entity.pdbx_description
1 polymer ?
#
loop_
_entity_poly.entity_id
_entity_poly.type
_entity_poly.pdbx_seq_one_letter_code
_entity_poly.pdbx_strand_id
1 'polypeptide(L)'
;MILAGGTARRMGGISKADVPIKGKRLLDYLLDDLAAQQITSVTVVAPPSVQLPPGVQRSLEDPPLGGPVAGIAAGLACLHPAKELTLLLSCDAPLAARCLPALANALIHDGAVAYHEGYRQLLVGLYRTEKLRGAVAPGGQGLRDISVKRALAGLDLTTCPITWLATDLDTLGDVENFAAQL
;
A
#
# COMPACT_ATOMS: atom_id res chain seq x y z
N MET A 1 -5.12 -2.09 -3.59
CA MET A 1 -5.12 -0.73 -3.02
C MET A 1 -3.70 -0.27 -2.80
N ILE A 2 -3.37 0.96 -3.21
CA ILE A 2 -2.03 1.55 -3.01
C ILE A 2 -2.19 2.81 -2.17
N LEU A 3 -1.43 2.91 -1.08
CA LEU A 3 -1.31 4.15 -0.33
C LEU A 3 -0.21 5.02 -0.96
N ALA A 4 -0.62 6.14 -1.52
CA ALA A 4 0.25 7.11 -2.19
C ALA A 4 0.07 8.52 -1.62
N GLY A 5 -0.47 8.60 -0.40
CA GLY A 5 -0.60 9.81 0.40
C GLY A 5 0.59 9.99 1.33
N GLY A 6 0.75 11.21 1.83
CA GLY A 6 1.79 11.56 2.79
C GLY A 6 2.51 12.84 2.38
N THR A 7 2.95 13.59 3.39
CA THR A 7 3.75 14.80 3.16
C THR A 7 5.21 14.39 2.98
N ALA A 8 5.68 14.28 1.73
CA ALA A 8 7.09 13.95 1.41
C ALA A 8 8.06 15.10 1.78
N ARG A 9 8.01 15.55 3.05
CA ARG A 9 8.84 16.65 3.55
C ARG A 9 10.35 16.40 3.39
N ARG A 10 10.76 15.12 3.40
CA ARG A 10 12.18 14.73 3.30
C ARG A 10 12.71 14.65 1.86
N MET A 11 11.81 14.72 0.85
CA MET A 11 12.16 14.62 -0.56
C MET A 11 11.79 15.90 -1.33
N GLY A 12 11.96 17.08 -0.72
CA GLY A 12 11.76 18.37 -1.38
C GLY A 12 10.30 18.75 -1.65
N GLY A 13 9.32 18.10 -0.99
CA GLY A 13 7.89 18.42 -1.14
C GLY A 13 7.20 17.74 -2.34
N ILE A 14 7.91 16.96 -3.12
CA ILE A 14 7.34 16.13 -4.19
C ILE A 14 6.66 14.93 -3.53
N SER A 15 5.47 14.53 -3.98
CA SER A 15 4.82 13.29 -3.54
C SER A 15 5.75 12.10 -3.79
N LYS A 16 5.91 11.19 -2.83
CA LYS A 16 6.69 9.95 -3.03
C LYS A 16 6.21 9.20 -4.29
N ALA A 17 4.91 9.20 -4.54
CA ALA A 17 4.34 8.56 -5.72
C ALA A 17 4.91 9.08 -7.05
N ASP A 18 5.29 10.36 -7.09
CA ASP A 18 5.78 11.05 -8.28
C ASP A 18 7.32 11.10 -8.39
N VAL A 19 8.04 10.52 -7.43
CA VAL A 19 9.51 10.44 -7.49
C VAL A 19 9.93 9.61 -8.69
N PRO A 20 10.73 10.18 -9.64
CA PRO A 20 11.16 9.46 -10.82
C PRO A 20 12.41 8.63 -10.53
N ILE A 21 12.40 7.36 -10.98
CA ILE A 21 13.57 6.47 -11.00
C ILE A 21 13.69 5.91 -12.42
N LYS A 22 14.83 6.14 -13.08
CA LYS A 22 15.05 5.75 -14.50
C LYS A 22 13.90 6.19 -15.41
N GLY A 23 13.38 7.41 -15.19
CA GLY A 23 12.32 7.99 -16.00
C GLY A 23 10.91 7.49 -15.74
N LYS A 24 10.69 6.65 -14.71
CA LYS A 24 9.40 6.09 -14.30
C LYS A 24 9.10 6.42 -12.85
N ARG A 25 7.87 6.85 -12.53
CA ARG A 25 7.48 7.19 -11.15
C ARG A 25 7.38 5.94 -10.28
N LEU A 26 7.59 6.07 -8.96
CA LEU A 26 7.42 4.95 -8.01
C LEU A 26 6.03 4.31 -8.13
N LEU A 27 4.99 5.11 -8.24
CA LEU A 27 3.62 4.61 -8.42
C LEU A 27 3.47 3.78 -9.70
N ASP A 28 4.12 4.18 -10.79
CA ASP A 28 3.99 3.50 -12.08
C ASP A 28 4.65 2.11 -12.09
N TYR A 29 5.70 1.89 -11.28
CA TYR A 29 6.26 0.55 -11.07
C TYR A 29 5.23 -0.40 -10.48
N LEU A 30 4.50 0.03 -9.43
CA LEU A 30 3.45 -0.78 -8.81
C LEU A 30 2.29 -1.04 -9.77
N LEU A 31 1.85 -0.02 -10.50
CA LEU A 31 0.73 -0.15 -11.44
C LEU A 31 1.05 -1.12 -12.59
N ASP A 32 2.25 -1.05 -13.14
CA ASP A 32 2.69 -1.97 -14.20
C ASP A 32 2.82 -3.41 -13.70
N ASP A 33 3.41 -3.62 -12.51
CA ASP A 33 3.53 -4.94 -11.92
C ASP A 33 2.15 -5.54 -11.55
N LEU A 34 1.18 -4.72 -11.14
CA LEU A 34 -0.20 -5.16 -10.93
C LEU A 34 -0.89 -5.52 -12.25
N ALA A 35 -0.70 -4.71 -13.29
CA ALA A 35 -1.24 -4.99 -14.62
C ALA A 35 -0.66 -6.29 -15.21
N ALA A 36 0.64 -6.53 -15.05
CA ALA A 36 1.31 -7.76 -15.46
C ALA A 36 0.74 -9.01 -14.74
N GLN A 37 0.22 -8.85 -13.52
CA GLN A 37 -0.46 -9.89 -12.74
C GLN A 37 -1.98 -9.91 -12.98
N GLN A 38 -2.47 -9.20 -14.00
CA GLN A 38 -3.89 -9.11 -14.37
C GLN A 38 -4.80 -8.53 -13.26
N ILE A 39 -4.24 -7.74 -12.36
CA ILE A 39 -4.99 -6.99 -11.34
C ILE A 39 -5.49 -5.69 -11.95
N THR A 40 -6.76 -5.65 -12.31
CA THR A 40 -7.38 -4.50 -13.00
C THR A 40 -8.17 -3.59 -12.06
N SER A 41 -8.60 -4.08 -10.89
CA SER A 41 -9.32 -3.28 -9.89
C SER A 41 -8.32 -2.62 -8.94
N VAL A 42 -7.87 -1.42 -9.27
CA VAL A 42 -6.88 -0.68 -8.50
C VAL A 42 -7.47 0.62 -7.95
N THR A 43 -7.38 0.80 -6.63
CA THR A 43 -7.68 2.06 -5.94
C THR A 43 -6.37 2.63 -5.39
N VAL A 44 -6.08 3.89 -5.70
CA VAL A 44 -4.95 4.64 -5.17
C VAL A 44 -5.47 5.70 -4.20
N VAL A 45 -5.01 5.64 -2.96
CA VAL A 45 -5.30 6.64 -1.93
C VAL A 45 -4.26 7.75 -2.06
N ALA A 46 -4.65 8.85 -2.67
CA ALA A 46 -3.73 9.94 -3.01
C ALA A 46 -4.45 11.28 -3.14
N PRO A 47 -3.76 12.40 -2.84
CA PRO A 47 -4.30 13.74 -3.10
C PRO A 47 -4.51 13.98 -4.61
N PRO A 48 -5.35 14.96 -4.99
CA PRO A 48 -5.62 15.28 -6.41
C PRO A 48 -4.38 15.64 -7.22
N SER A 49 -3.31 16.12 -6.57
CA SER A 49 -2.04 16.48 -7.22
C SER A 49 -1.31 15.29 -7.84
N VAL A 50 -1.50 14.07 -7.32
CA VAL A 50 -0.89 12.85 -7.89
C VAL A 50 -1.67 12.46 -9.15
N GLN A 51 -1.00 12.42 -10.30
CA GLN A 51 -1.63 12.03 -11.56
C GLN A 51 -1.85 10.51 -11.60
N LEU A 52 -3.07 10.08 -11.92
CA LEU A 52 -3.43 8.66 -12.06
C LEU A 52 -3.79 8.35 -13.51
N PRO A 53 -3.39 7.18 -14.04
CA PRO A 53 -3.79 6.78 -15.37
C PRO A 53 -5.29 6.45 -15.45
N PRO A 54 -5.89 6.46 -16.65
CA PRO A 54 -7.28 6.05 -16.85
C PRO A 54 -7.56 4.66 -16.30
N GLY A 55 -8.72 4.48 -15.67
CA GLY A 55 -9.14 3.19 -15.08
C GLY A 55 -8.66 2.95 -13.65
N VAL A 56 -7.74 3.74 -13.14
CA VAL A 56 -7.32 3.69 -11.73
C VAL A 56 -8.22 4.59 -10.89
N GLN A 57 -8.86 3.99 -9.88
CA GLN A 57 -9.75 4.72 -8.98
C GLN A 57 -8.94 5.53 -7.96
N ARG A 58 -9.37 6.78 -7.72
CA ARG A 58 -8.82 7.61 -6.64
C ARG A 58 -9.69 7.52 -5.40
N SER A 59 -9.05 7.48 -4.24
CA SER A 59 -9.65 7.72 -2.94
C SER A 59 -8.80 8.68 -2.12
N LEU A 60 -9.40 9.31 -1.14
CA LEU A 60 -8.74 10.10 -0.12
C LEU A 60 -9.66 10.17 1.10
N GLU A 61 -9.09 10.12 2.29
CA GLU A 61 -9.85 10.32 3.52
C GLU A 61 -10.32 11.77 3.68
N ASP A 62 -11.49 11.95 4.28
CA ASP A 62 -12.07 13.26 4.56
C ASP A 62 -12.38 13.42 6.07
N PRO A 63 -11.81 14.44 6.74
CA PRO A 63 -10.81 15.38 6.24
C PRO A 63 -9.47 14.68 5.94
N PRO A 64 -8.62 15.24 5.05
CA PRO A 64 -7.33 14.67 4.72
C PRO A 64 -6.36 14.65 5.90
N LEU A 65 -5.23 13.93 5.78
CA LEU A 65 -4.15 13.85 6.76
C LEU A 65 -4.51 13.10 8.06
N GLY A 66 -5.49 12.21 8.02
CA GLY A 66 -5.84 11.32 9.16
C GLY A 66 -4.90 10.12 9.34
N GLY A 67 -3.80 10.08 8.61
CA GLY A 67 -2.81 9.02 8.66
C GLY A 67 -3.15 7.80 7.79
N PRO A 68 -2.23 6.82 7.70
CA PRO A 68 -2.38 5.69 6.78
C PRO A 68 -3.63 4.84 7.07
N VAL A 69 -4.06 4.71 8.33
CA VAL A 69 -5.26 3.95 8.70
C VAL A 69 -6.52 4.59 8.14
N ALA A 70 -6.64 5.92 8.21
CA ALA A 70 -7.75 6.66 7.62
C ALA A 70 -7.75 6.51 6.09
N GLY A 71 -6.58 6.56 5.46
CA GLY A 71 -6.43 6.30 4.02
C GLY A 71 -6.88 4.89 3.63
N ILE A 72 -6.51 3.85 4.40
CA ILE A 72 -6.97 2.47 4.15
C ILE A 72 -8.50 2.41 4.26
N ALA A 73 -9.10 3.00 5.30
CA ALA A 73 -10.54 3.02 5.48
C ALA A 73 -11.25 3.69 4.29
N ALA A 74 -10.77 4.85 3.84
CA ALA A 74 -11.31 5.57 2.68
C ALA A 74 -11.18 4.74 1.39
N GLY A 75 -10.05 4.09 1.17
CA GLY A 75 -9.84 3.20 0.03
C GLY A 75 -10.80 2.02 0.04
N LEU A 76 -11.02 1.38 1.20
CA LEU A 76 -11.96 0.27 1.35
C LEU A 76 -13.42 0.70 1.13
N ALA A 77 -13.78 1.93 1.48
CA ALA A 77 -15.11 2.47 1.23
C ALA A 77 -15.41 2.62 -0.26
N CYS A 78 -14.39 2.80 -1.09
CA CYS A 78 -14.52 2.92 -2.55
C CYS A 78 -14.57 1.57 -3.28
N LEU A 79 -14.32 0.43 -2.62
CA LEU A 79 -14.33 -0.89 -3.25
C LEU A 79 -15.77 -1.37 -3.47
N HIS A 80 -16.30 -1.19 -4.68
CA HIS A 80 -17.61 -1.67 -5.09
C HIS A 80 -17.53 -2.40 -6.44
N PRO A 81 -17.99 -3.66 -6.55
CA PRO A 81 -18.41 -4.53 -5.43
C PRO A 81 -17.22 -4.90 -4.53
N ALA A 82 -17.51 -5.17 -3.26
CA ALA A 82 -16.48 -5.61 -2.32
C ALA A 82 -15.83 -6.90 -2.81
N LYS A 83 -14.50 -6.95 -2.76
CA LYS A 83 -13.73 -8.14 -3.09
C LYS A 83 -13.42 -8.91 -1.81
N GLU A 84 -13.29 -10.22 -1.91
CA GLU A 84 -12.94 -11.07 -0.76
C GLU A 84 -11.57 -10.70 -0.17
N LEU A 85 -10.62 -10.41 -1.04
CA LEU A 85 -9.24 -10.07 -0.66
C LEU A 85 -8.86 -8.67 -1.12
N THR A 86 -8.08 -8.00 -0.30
CA THR A 86 -7.46 -6.71 -0.60
C THR A 86 -5.94 -6.84 -0.49
N LEU A 87 -5.24 -6.66 -1.61
CA LEU A 87 -3.80 -6.41 -1.61
C LEU A 87 -3.57 -4.95 -1.22
N LEU A 88 -2.90 -4.73 -0.08
CA LEU A 88 -2.50 -3.42 0.42
C LEU A 88 -1.03 -3.20 0.12
N LEU A 89 -0.70 -2.09 -0.52
CA LEU A 89 0.65 -1.70 -0.89
C LEU A 89 0.89 -0.24 -0.52
N SER A 90 2.15 0.07 -0.22
CA SER A 90 2.63 1.44 -0.06
C SER A 90 3.45 1.87 -1.28
N CYS A 91 3.30 3.11 -1.73
CA CYS A 91 3.99 3.59 -2.94
C CYS A 91 5.51 3.73 -2.77
N ASP A 92 6.01 3.72 -1.54
CA ASP A 92 7.45 3.75 -1.23
C ASP A 92 8.14 2.39 -1.40
N ALA A 93 7.38 1.30 -1.54
CA ALA A 93 7.89 -0.03 -1.90
C ALA A 93 7.52 -0.39 -3.36
N PRO A 94 8.21 0.16 -4.38
CA PRO A 94 7.77 0.12 -5.78
C PRO A 94 7.69 -1.27 -6.40
N LEU A 95 8.37 -2.27 -5.84
CA LEU A 95 8.31 -3.66 -6.31
C LEU A 95 7.41 -4.56 -5.45
N ALA A 96 6.74 -4.01 -4.44
CA ALA A 96 5.93 -4.78 -3.51
C ALA A 96 4.76 -5.54 -4.18
N ALA A 97 4.28 -5.09 -5.33
CA ALA A 97 3.27 -5.84 -6.09
C ALA A 97 3.73 -7.25 -6.49
N ARG A 98 5.03 -7.46 -6.69
CA ARG A 98 5.63 -8.77 -7.00
C ARG A 98 5.57 -9.75 -5.85
N CYS A 99 5.26 -9.29 -4.64
CA CYS A 99 5.07 -10.14 -3.46
C CYS A 99 3.73 -10.91 -3.48
N LEU A 100 2.77 -10.52 -4.34
CA LEU A 100 1.42 -11.10 -4.35
C LEU A 100 1.38 -12.62 -4.41
N PRO A 101 2.13 -13.35 -5.27
CA PRO A 101 2.08 -14.81 -5.29
C PRO A 101 2.52 -15.44 -3.97
N ALA A 102 3.57 -14.90 -3.35
CA ALA A 102 4.08 -15.39 -2.07
C ALA A 102 3.08 -15.09 -0.92
N LEU A 103 2.50 -13.90 -0.89
CA LEU A 103 1.48 -13.53 0.07
C LEU A 103 0.21 -14.38 -0.08
N ALA A 104 -0.20 -14.68 -1.31
CA ALA A 104 -1.35 -15.53 -1.58
C ALA A 104 -1.14 -16.97 -1.07
N ASN A 105 0.06 -17.52 -1.26
CA ASN A 105 0.42 -18.85 -0.75
C ASN A 105 0.52 -18.89 0.78
N ALA A 106 0.87 -17.77 1.42
CA ALA A 106 0.99 -17.65 2.87
C ALA A 106 -0.34 -17.28 3.57
N LEU A 107 -1.39 -16.97 2.82
CA LEU A 107 -2.67 -16.52 3.37
C LEU A 107 -3.43 -17.69 4.01
N ILE A 108 -3.45 -17.74 5.35
CA ILE A 108 -4.15 -18.79 6.11
C ILE A 108 -5.35 -18.20 6.87
N HIS A 109 -5.13 -17.13 7.65
CA HIS A 109 -6.13 -16.56 8.57
C HIS A 109 -6.70 -15.23 8.04
N ASP A 110 -6.51 -14.14 8.77
CA ASP A 110 -7.07 -12.82 8.45
C ASP A 110 -6.27 -12.09 7.36
N GLY A 111 -5.00 -12.49 7.18
CA GLY A 111 -4.11 -11.91 6.17
C GLY A 111 -2.70 -12.51 6.19
N ALA A 112 -1.94 -12.20 5.16
CA ALA A 112 -0.51 -12.48 5.07
C ALA A 112 0.23 -11.16 4.80
N VAL A 113 1.32 -10.91 5.53
CA VAL A 113 2.11 -9.68 5.41
C VAL A 113 3.57 -9.99 5.14
N ALA A 114 4.23 -9.14 4.37
CA ALA A 114 5.65 -9.25 4.14
C ALA A 114 6.43 -9.13 5.46
N TYR A 115 7.51 -9.90 5.56
CA TYR A 115 8.44 -9.84 6.68
C TYR A 115 9.83 -9.62 6.13
N HIS A 116 10.42 -8.49 6.49
CA HIS A 116 11.73 -8.06 6.00
C HIS A 116 12.53 -7.43 7.14
N GLU A 117 13.83 -7.74 7.23
CA GLU A 117 14.76 -7.19 8.22
C GLU A 117 14.27 -7.23 9.69
N GLY A 118 13.58 -8.30 10.06
CA GLY A 118 13.08 -8.46 11.42
C GLY A 118 11.71 -7.81 11.72
N TYR A 119 11.09 -7.17 10.71
CA TYR A 119 9.84 -6.44 10.88
C TYR A 119 8.73 -6.91 9.95
N ARG A 120 7.49 -6.85 10.45
CA ARG A 120 6.29 -7.02 9.65
C ARG A 120 6.03 -5.77 8.83
N GLN A 121 5.97 -5.88 7.52
CA GLN A 121 5.62 -4.81 6.60
C GLN A 121 4.10 -4.78 6.42
N LEU A 122 3.39 -4.15 7.37
CA LEU A 122 1.92 -4.17 7.41
C LEU A 122 1.26 -3.44 6.22
N LEU A 123 2.00 -2.60 5.50
CA LEU A 123 1.55 -1.94 4.28
C LEU A 123 1.97 -2.69 3.00
N VAL A 124 2.52 -3.90 3.15
CA VAL A 124 2.77 -4.85 2.05
C VAL A 124 2.13 -6.18 2.47
N GLY A 125 0.84 -6.34 2.16
CA GLY A 125 0.10 -7.50 2.63
C GLY A 125 -1.16 -7.79 1.83
N LEU A 126 -1.59 -9.05 1.88
CA LEU A 126 -2.85 -9.54 1.35
C LEU A 126 -3.78 -9.85 2.52
N TYR A 127 -4.92 -9.20 2.57
CA TYR A 127 -5.85 -9.25 3.69
C TYR A 127 -7.22 -9.76 3.25
N ARG A 128 -7.92 -10.48 4.13
CA ARG A 128 -9.37 -10.62 3.98
C ARG A 128 -10.01 -9.26 4.17
N THR A 129 -10.72 -8.79 3.13
CA THR A 129 -11.22 -7.42 3.06
C THR A 129 -12.08 -7.03 4.25
N GLU A 130 -12.99 -7.89 4.69
CA GLU A 130 -13.88 -7.60 5.81
C GLU A 130 -13.13 -7.54 7.15
N LYS A 131 -12.07 -8.34 7.31
CA LYS A 131 -11.21 -8.30 8.51
C LYS A 131 -10.42 -7.00 8.56
N LEU A 132 -9.83 -6.60 7.42
CA LEU A 132 -9.13 -5.32 7.31
C LEU A 132 -10.09 -4.16 7.57
N ARG A 133 -11.30 -4.19 6.97
CA ARG A 133 -12.35 -3.18 7.19
C ARG A 133 -12.73 -3.06 8.65
N GLY A 134 -13.01 -4.18 9.31
CA GLY A 134 -13.35 -4.20 10.74
C GLY A 134 -12.25 -3.62 11.64
N ALA A 135 -10.97 -3.82 11.25
CA ALA A 135 -9.82 -3.30 11.99
C ALA A 135 -9.60 -1.79 11.81
N VAL A 136 -9.83 -1.25 10.59
CA VAL A 136 -9.55 0.17 10.30
C VAL A 136 -10.78 1.08 10.36
N ALA A 137 -11.99 0.50 10.31
CA ALA A 137 -13.26 1.23 10.35
C ALA A 137 -14.31 0.47 11.18
N PRO A 138 -14.06 0.24 12.49
CA PRO A 138 -15.01 -0.44 13.36
C PRO A 138 -16.34 0.33 13.42
N GLY A 139 -17.45 -0.40 13.25
CA GLY A 139 -18.77 0.24 13.17
C GLY A 139 -19.00 1.11 11.94
N GLY A 140 -18.15 0.99 10.92
CA GLY A 140 -18.25 1.75 9.66
C GLY A 140 -17.57 3.13 9.71
N GLN A 141 -17.00 3.52 10.84
CA GLN A 141 -16.30 4.80 11.00
C GLN A 141 -14.78 4.58 10.95
N GLY A 142 -14.12 5.21 9.96
CA GLY A 142 -12.68 5.11 9.78
C GLY A 142 -11.90 5.69 10.97
N LEU A 143 -10.96 4.90 11.49
CA LEU A 143 -10.05 5.36 12.54
C LEU A 143 -9.06 6.38 11.97
N ARG A 144 -8.67 7.36 12.80
CA ARG A 144 -7.75 8.44 12.44
C ARG A 144 -6.66 8.58 13.49
N ASP A 145 -5.50 9.10 13.07
CA ASP A 145 -4.38 9.43 13.94
C ASP A 145 -3.90 8.25 14.82
N ILE A 146 -4.06 7.04 14.30
CA ILE A 146 -3.62 5.81 14.93
C ILE A 146 -2.58 5.11 14.05
N SER A 147 -1.61 4.46 14.67
CA SER A 147 -0.62 3.67 13.92
C SER A 147 -1.23 2.42 13.29
N VAL A 148 -0.76 2.03 12.11
CA VAL A 148 -1.17 0.78 11.43
C VAL A 148 -0.96 -0.42 12.34
N LYS A 149 0.16 -0.50 13.05
CA LYS A 149 0.46 -1.57 14.02
C LYS A 149 -0.63 -1.71 15.08
N ARG A 150 -1.12 -0.58 15.61
CA ARG A 150 -2.18 -0.59 16.63
C ARG A 150 -3.54 -0.93 16.04
N ALA A 151 -3.87 -0.40 14.87
CA ALA A 151 -5.15 -0.70 14.22
C ALA A 151 -5.28 -2.18 13.84
N LEU A 152 -4.20 -2.81 13.36
CA LEU A 152 -4.20 -4.20 12.92
C LEU A 152 -3.79 -5.21 14.01
N ALA A 153 -3.59 -4.77 15.26
CA ALA A 153 -3.09 -5.62 16.35
C ALA A 153 -3.98 -6.83 16.65
N GLY A 154 -5.29 -6.73 16.38
CA GLY A 154 -6.26 -7.81 16.60
C GLY A 154 -6.38 -8.80 15.45
N LEU A 155 -5.68 -8.60 14.34
CA LEU A 155 -5.71 -9.52 13.21
C LEU A 155 -4.71 -10.66 13.38
N ASP A 156 -5.14 -11.87 13.03
CA ASP A 156 -4.25 -13.04 12.92
C ASP A 156 -3.56 -13.03 11.56
N LEU A 157 -2.31 -12.54 11.55
CA LEU A 157 -1.54 -12.31 10.34
C LEU A 157 -0.38 -13.29 10.23
N THR A 158 -0.36 -14.07 9.15
CA THR A 158 0.78 -14.89 8.77
C THR A 158 1.91 -14.00 8.24
N THR A 159 3.14 -14.25 8.65
CA THR A 159 4.32 -13.56 8.11
C THR A 159 4.89 -14.33 6.93
N CYS A 160 5.14 -13.63 5.83
CA CYS A 160 5.78 -14.17 4.64
C CYS A 160 7.18 -13.56 4.51
N PRO A 161 8.26 -14.34 4.69
CA PRO A 161 9.62 -13.85 4.46
C PRO A 161 9.76 -13.38 3.01
N ILE A 162 9.99 -12.10 2.82
CA ILE A 162 10.15 -11.47 1.52
C ILE A 162 11.46 -10.70 1.54
N THR A 163 12.21 -10.85 0.47
CA THR A 163 13.48 -10.18 0.27
C THR A 163 13.28 -8.69 -0.05
N TRP A 164 14.23 -8.08 -0.68
CA TRP A 164 14.29 -6.67 -1.09
C TRP A 164 13.06 -6.11 -1.83
N LEU A 165 12.12 -6.95 -2.29
CA LEU A 165 10.88 -6.51 -2.98
C LEU A 165 9.96 -5.63 -2.10
N ALA A 166 10.03 -5.78 -0.78
CA ALA A 166 9.23 -5.01 0.18
C ALA A 166 10.03 -3.88 0.85
N THR A 167 11.18 -3.49 0.29
CA THR A 167 12.02 -2.41 0.82
C THR A 167 11.40 -1.06 0.54
N ASP A 168 11.24 -0.27 1.60
CA ASP A 168 10.76 1.10 1.52
C ASP A 168 11.89 2.03 1.07
N LEU A 169 11.59 2.96 0.17
CA LEU A 169 12.53 4.00 -0.30
C LEU A 169 12.25 5.31 0.44
N ASP A 170 12.95 5.53 1.55
CA ASP A 170 12.75 6.68 2.43
C ASP A 170 13.72 7.83 2.19
N THR A 171 14.88 7.54 1.58
CA THR A 171 15.95 8.51 1.34
C THR A 171 16.37 8.54 -0.13
N LEU A 172 17.07 9.59 -0.54
CA LEU A 172 17.68 9.66 -1.88
C LEU A 172 18.69 8.53 -2.10
N GLY A 173 19.42 8.11 -1.05
CA GLY A 173 20.33 6.98 -1.13
C GLY A 173 19.62 5.67 -1.42
N ASP A 174 18.42 5.44 -0.85
CA ASP A 174 17.60 4.26 -1.16
C ASP A 174 17.17 4.26 -2.62
N VAL A 175 16.80 5.44 -3.13
CA VAL A 175 16.42 5.64 -4.55
C VAL A 175 17.60 5.32 -5.48
N GLU A 176 18.82 5.78 -5.16
CA GLU A 176 20.03 5.51 -5.95
C GLU A 176 20.38 4.01 -5.92
N ASN A 177 20.34 3.38 -4.74
CA ASN A 177 20.59 1.95 -4.58
C ASN A 177 19.56 1.11 -5.35
N PHE A 178 18.29 1.48 -5.27
CA PHE A 178 17.22 0.83 -6.03
C PHE A 178 17.44 0.99 -7.54
N ALA A 179 17.79 2.19 -8.00
CA ALA A 179 18.10 2.44 -9.40
C ALA A 179 19.25 1.57 -9.92
N ALA A 180 20.24 1.27 -9.10
CA ALA A 180 21.36 0.41 -9.47
C ALA A 180 20.97 -1.07 -9.60
N GLN A 181 19.86 -1.50 -8.98
CA GLN A 181 19.38 -2.89 -9.00
C GLN A 181 18.37 -3.18 -10.13
N LEU A 182 17.82 -2.14 -10.77
CA LEU A 182 16.94 -2.21 -11.93
C LEU A 182 17.72 -2.36 -13.24
#